data_ae6b8e426a0d64847930cdaa19fae210
#
_entry.id   ae6b8e426a0d64847930cdaa19fae210
#
_cell.length_a   1.000
_cell.length_b   1.000
_cell.length_c   1.000
_cell.angle_alpha   90.00
_cell.angle_beta   90.00
_cell.angle_gamma   90.00
#
_symmetry.space_group_name_H-M   'P 1'
#
loop_
_entity.id
_entity.type
_entity.pdbx_description
1 polymer ?
#
loop_
_entity_poly.entity_id
_entity_poly.type
_entity_poly.pdbx_seq_one_letter_code
_entity_poly.pdbx_strand_id
1 'polypeptide(L)'
;MKEMNPNAKIETKCLHAGYTPKNSEPRVMPIVQSTTYVYDSTDDVAAVFDDPTKSLIYSRFENPTTDAVEKKIAALEGGAAAMCTSSGQAASLLSILNICQAGDSFIASSSIYGGTINLFGVTLARMGIECIWVSVDATEEELNAAFKENTKAVFGETIANPALTVFDIEMWAK
;
A
#
# COMPACT_ATOMS: atom_id res chain seq x y z
N MET A 1 7.95 -23.75 -14.12
CA MET A 1 8.56 -22.56 -14.75
C MET A 1 9.55 -21.95 -13.79
N LYS A 2 10.63 -21.32 -14.26
CA LYS A 2 11.54 -20.60 -13.34
C LYS A 2 10.80 -19.37 -12.78
N GLU A 3 10.93 -19.14 -11.49
CA GLU A 3 10.53 -17.87 -10.87
C GLU A 3 11.20 -16.70 -11.60
N MET A 4 10.55 -15.55 -11.58
CA MET A 4 11.08 -14.36 -12.23
C MET A 4 12.42 -13.97 -11.59
N ASN A 5 13.41 -13.62 -12.42
CA ASN A 5 14.67 -13.10 -11.92
C ASN A 5 14.42 -11.82 -11.09
N PRO A 6 14.81 -11.75 -9.80
CA PRO A 6 14.60 -10.55 -8.97
C PRO A 6 15.32 -9.31 -9.53
N ASN A 7 16.41 -9.52 -10.28
CA ASN A 7 17.17 -8.46 -10.96
C ASN A 7 16.65 -8.13 -12.37
N ALA A 8 15.46 -8.61 -12.74
CA ALA A 8 14.86 -8.26 -14.01
C ALA A 8 14.63 -6.75 -14.12
N LYS A 9 14.76 -6.20 -15.34
CA LYS A 9 14.45 -4.78 -15.60
C LYS A 9 12.97 -4.48 -15.36
N ILE A 10 12.67 -3.22 -15.10
CA ILE A 10 11.31 -2.77 -14.73
C ILE A 10 10.26 -3.17 -15.77
N GLU A 11 10.59 -3.08 -17.06
CA GLU A 11 9.69 -3.46 -18.15
C GLU A 11 9.32 -4.95 -18.09
N THR A 12 10.28 -5.80 -17.74
CA THR A 12 10.05 -7.24 -17.55
C THR A 12 9.19 -7.49 -16.30
N LYS A 13 9.42 -6.76 -15.20
CA LYS A 13 8.61 -6.83 -14.00
C LYS A 13 7.17 -6.40 -14.26
N CYS A 14 6.95 -5.32 -15.00
CA CYS A 14 5.61 -4.86 -15.39
C CYS A 14 4.78 -5.94 -16.07
N LEU A 15 5.43 -6.74 -16.94
CA LEU A 15 4.74 -7.78 -17.69
C LEU A 15 4.58 -9.10 -16.92
N HIS A 16 5.59 -9.51 -16.16
CA HIS A 16 5.73 -10.88 -15.68
C HIS A 16 5.71 -11.05 -14.17
N ALA A 17 5.86 -9.99 -13.35
CA ALA A 17 5.79 -10.12 -11.90
C ALA A 17 4.37 -10.44 -11.42
N GLY A 18 4.28 -11.05 -10.24
CA GLY A 18 3.03 -11.29 -9.53
C GLY A 18 2.32 -12.60 -9.87
N TYR A 19 2.59 -13.21 -11.03
CA TYR A 19 1.98 -14.48 -11.41
C TYR A 19 2.94 -15.37 -12.18
N THR A 20 3.10 -16.60 -11.69
CA THR A 20 3.91 -17.64 -12.36
C THR A 20 3.00 -18.83 -12.69
N PRO A 21 2.53 -18.96 -13.96
CA PRO A 21 1.62 -20.04 -14.33
C PRO A 21 2.33 -21.39 -14.26
N LYS A 22 1.62 -22.40 -13.76
CA LYS A 22 2.04 -23.80 -13.80
C LYS A 22 1.78 -24.43 -15.16
N ASN A 23 2.15 -25.71 -15.30
CA ASN A 23 1.88 -26.44 -16.55
C ASN A 23 0.37 -26.49 -16.82
N SER A 24 -0.02 -26.14 -18.05
CA SER A 24 -1.41 -26.05 -18.52
C SER A 24 -2.29 -24.97 -17.87
N GLU A 25 -1.73 -24.10 -17.05
CA GLU A 25 -2.43 -22.90 -16.56
C GLU A 25 -2.42 -21.77 -17.61
N PRO A 26 -3.39 -20.84 -17.54
CA PRO A 26 -3.40 -19.65 -18.38
C PRO A 26 -2.12 -18.83 -18.22
N ARG A 27 -1.64 -18.26 -19.30
CA ARG A 27 -0.42 -17.41 -19.27
C ARG A 27 -0.62 -16.10 -18.52
N VAL A 28 -1.84 -15.60 -18.53
CA VAL A 28 -2.26 -14.40 -17.80
C VAL A 28 -3.12 -14.83 -16.63
N MET A 29 -2.94 -14.21 -15.47
CA MET A 29 -3.75 -14.48 -14.28
C MET A 29 -5.24 -14.30 -14.60
N PRO A 30 -6.08 -15.33 -14.43
CA PRO A 30 -7.52 -15.20 -14.60
C PRO A 30 -8.15 -14.27 -13.56
N ILE A 31 -9.29 -13.66 -13.91
CA ILE A 31 -10.09 -12.91 -12.94
C ILE A 31 -10.92 -13.91 -12.12
N VAL A 32 -10.60 -14.03 -10.83
CA VAL A 32 -11.30 -14.92 -9.90
C VAL A 32 -12.39 -14.12 -9.18
N GLN A 33 -13.63 -14.32 -9.60
CA GLN A 33 -14.82 -13.67 -9.01
C GLN A 33 -15.54 -14.62 -8.01
N SER A 34 -14.78 -15.19 -7.08
CA SER A 34 -15.33 -16.04 -6.04
C SER A 34 -15.13 -15.43 -4.67
N THR A 35 -16.15 -15.56 -3.81
CA THR A 35 -16.07 -15.13 -2.41
C THR A 35 -15.52 -16.24 -1.52
N THR A 36 -15.90 -17.49 -1.81
CA THR A 36 -15.59 -18.70 -1.03
C THR A 36 -14.98 -19.76 -1.94
N TYR A 37 -14.37 -20.75 -1.33
CA TYR A 37 -13.68 -21.85 -2.02
C TYR A 37 -14.22 -23.18 -1.51
N VAL A 38 -14.11 -24.24 -2.32
CA VAL A 38 -14.60 -25.59 -2.01
C VAL A 38 -13.45 -26.45 -1.50
N TYR A 39 -13.74 -27.29 -0.53
CA TYR A 39 -12.82 -28.27 0.05
C TYR A 39 -13.46 -29.66 0.04
N ASP A 40 -12.63 -30.68 -0.01
CA ASP A 40 -13.11 -32.07 -0.08
C ASP A 40 -13.61 -32.57 1.29
N SER A 41 -13.10 -32.03 2.39
CA SER A 41 -13.45 -32.44 3.75
C SER A 41 -13.44 -31.28 4.75
N THR A 42 -14.09 -31.47 5.91
CA THR A 42 -14.02 -30.54 7.05
C THR A 42 -12.63 -30.49 7.67
N ASP A 43 -11.85 -31.56 7.58
CA ASP A 43 -10.48 -31.61 8.10
C ASP A 43 -9.56 -30.72 7.24
N ASP A 44 -9.77 -30.67 5.92
CA ASP A 44 -9.06 -29.75 5.02
C ASP A 44 -9.39 -28.29 5.37
N VAL A 45 -10.65 -27.99 5.66
CA VAL A 45 -11.05 -26.65 6.11
C VAL A 45 -10.33 -26.27 7.41
N ALA A 46 -10.34 -27.17 8.41
CA ALA A 46 -9.65 -26.93 9.68
C ALA A 46 -8.16 -26.68 9.47
N ALA A 47 -7.49 -27.49 8.65
CA ALA A 47 -6.08 -27.35 8.36
C ALA A 47 -5.70 -26.01 7.69
N VAL A 48 -6.61 -25.44 6.89
CA VAL A 48 -6.38 -24.12 6.25
C VAL A 48 -6.63 -22.97 7.25
N PHE A 49 -7.55 -23.12 8.18
CA PHE A 49 -7.74 -22.13 9.26
C PHE A 49 -6.55 -22.12 10.24
N ASP A 50 -5.94 -23.28 10.49
CA ASP A 50 -4.74 -23.41 11.31
C ASP A 50 -3.49 -22.81 10.61
N ASP A 51 -3.44 -22.92 9.28
CA ASP A 51 -2.34 -22.39 8.46
C ASP A 51 -2.88 -21.81 7.14
N PRO A 52 -3.22 -20.51 7.11
CA PRO A 52 -3.78 -19.84 5.93
C PRO A 52 -2.87 -19.86 4.69
N THR A 53 -1.58 -20.19 4.85
CA THR A 53 -0.64 -20.25 3.71
C THR A 53 -0.87 -21.47 2.82
N LYS A 54 -1.63 -22.46 3.29
CA LYS A 54 -1.86 -23.73 2.57
C LYS A 54 -2.84 -23.62 1.43
N SER A 55 -3.89 -22.81 1.57
CA SER A 55 -4.95 -22.68 0.56
C SER A 55 -5.80 -21.45 0.80
N LEU A 56 -6.59 -21.09 -0.21
CA LEU A 56 -7.51 -19.95 -0.18
C LEU A 56 -8.69 -20.24 0.75
N ILE A 57 -9.06 -19.29 1.61
CA ILE A 57 -10.19 -19.42 2.54
C ILE A 57 -11.38 -18.60 2.05
N TYR A 58 -11.17 -17.31 1.85
CA TYR A 58 -12.21 -16.35 1.58
C TYR A 58 -11.59 -15.10 0.92
N SER A 59 -12.22 -14.58 -0.14
CA SER A 59 -11.62 -13.50 -0.95
C SER A 59 -11.37 -12.19 -0.22
N ARG A 60 -11.95 -11.97 0.96
CA ARG A 60 -11.60 -10.83 1.81
C ARG A 60 -10.23 -10.97 2.44
N PHE A 61 -9.78 -12.20 2.71
CA PHE A 61 -8.44 -12.48 3.24
C PHE A 61 -7.42 -12.59 2.10
N GLU A 62 -7.77 -13.37 1.08
CA GLU A 62 -6.90 -13.63 -0.06
C GLU A 62 -7.72 -13.98 -1.30
N ASN A 63 -7.39 -13.34 -2.43
CA ASN A 63 -7.94 -13.66 -3.74
C ASN A 63 -6.81 -13.75 -4.76
N PRO A 64 -6.74 -14.78 -5.60
CA PRO A 64 -5.62 -14.97 -6.53
C PRO A 64 -5.36 -13.78 -7.45
N THR A 65 -6.41 -13.08 -7.89
CA THR A 65 -6.27 -11.90 -8.76
C THR A 65 -5.68 -10.73 -7.99
N THR A 66 -6.15 -10.47 -6.77
CA THR A 66 -5.64 -9.41 -5.89
C THR A 66 -4.19 -9.71 -5.49
N ASP A 67 -3.90 -10.95 -5.07
CA ASP A 67 -2.55 -11.40 -4.73
C ASP A 67 -1.54 -11.20 -5.86
N ALA A 68 -1.95 -11.50 -7.10
CA ALA A 68 -1.10 -11.26 -8.27
C ALA A 68 -0.77 -9.77 -8.48
N VAL A 69 -1.71 -8.87 -8.21
CA VAL A 69 -1.50 -7.41 -8.26
C VAL A 69 -0.58 -6.97 -7.13
N GLU A 70 -0.84 -7.40 -5.90
CA GLU A 70 -0.05 -7.06 -4.71
C GLU A 70 1.41 -7.50 -4.87
N LYS A 71 1.66 -8.73 -5.29
CA LYS A 71 3.01 -9.24 -5.61
C LYS A 71 3.69 -8.45 -6.72
N LYS A 72 2.93 -8.04 -7.75
CA LYS A 72 3.48 -7.22 -8.84
C LYS A 72 3.90 -5.85 -8.34
N ILE A 73 3.06 -5.15 -7.59
CA ILE A 73 3.38 -3.83 -7.02
C ILE A 73 4.57 -3.93 -6.07
N ALA A 74 4.59 -4.91 -5.17
CA ALA A 74 5.74 -5.13 -4.30
C ALA A 74 7.04 -5.32 -5.09
N ALA A 75 7.01 -6.10 -6.19
CA ALA A 75 8.18 -6.32 -7.04
C ALA A 75 8.63 -5.06 -7.80
N LEU A 76 7.70 -4.19 -8.19
CA LEU A 76 7.99 -2.92 -8.88
C LEU A 76 8.59 -1.88 -7.93
N GLU A 77 8.03 -1.77 -6.73
CA GLU A 77 8.46 -0.82 -5.69
C GLU A 77 9.67 -1.32 -4.89
N GLY A 78 10.10 -2.58 -5.06
CA GLY A 78 11.15 -3.19 -4.24
C GLY A 78 10.74 -3.40 -2.79
N GLY A 79 9.42 -3.43 -2.52
CA GLY A 79 8.84 -3.64 -1.21
C GLY A 79 8.81 -5.10 -0.79
N ALA A 80 8.69 -5.34 0.53
CA ALA A 80 8.53 -6.69 1.08
C ALA A 80 7.16 -7.28 0.74
N ALA A 81 6.12 -6.45 0.74
CA ALA A 81 4.74 -6.81 0.39
C ALA A 81 3.97 -5.57 -0.07
N ALA A 82 2.78 -5.78 -0.62
CA ALA A 82 1.80 -4.75 -0.89
C ALA A 82 0.41 -5.26 -0.49
N MET A 83 -0.52 -4.36 -0.23
CA MET A 83 -1.90 -4.67 0.09
C MET A 83 -2.83 -3.77 -0.73
N CYS A 84 -3.75 -4.38 -1.45
CA CYS A 84 -4.82 -3.67 -2.14
C CYS A 84 -5.94 -3.29 -1.18
N THR A 85 -6.49 -2.10 -1.37
CA THR A 85 -7.61 -1.58 -0.58
C THR A 85 -8.77 -1.19 -1.51
N SER A 86 -9.93 -0.92 -0.93
CA SER A 86 -11.15 -0.57 -1.68
C SER A 86 -11.08 0.79 -2.39
N SER A 87 -10.13 1.65 -2.01
CA SER A 87 -9.92 2.98 -2.60
C SER A 87 -8.57 3.57 -2.20
N GLY A 88 -8.10 4.59 -2.94
CA GLY A 88 -6.92 5.36 -2.57
C GLY A 88 -7.06 6.07 -1.21
N GLN A 89 -8.28 6.52 -0.86
CA GLN A 89 -8.54 7.10 0.47
C GLN A 89 -8.40 6.06 1.59
N ALA A 90 -8.85 4.82 1.35
CA ALA A 90 -8.63 3.72 2.27
C ALA A 90 -7.13 3.40 2.40
N ALA A 91 -6.37 3.43 1.31
CA ALA A 91 -4.92 3.25 1.33
C ALA A 91 -4.23 4.34 2.17
N SER A 92 -4.57 5.61 1.94
CA SER A 92 -4.03 6.75 2.72
C SER A 92 -4.39 6.65 4.21
N LEU A 93 -5.63 6.29 4.53
CA LEU A 93 -6.06 6.09 5.93
C LEU A 93 -5.28 4.96 6.61
N LEU A 94 -5.23 3.79 5.98
CA LEU A 94 -4.61 2.61 6.56
C LEU A 94 -3.09 2.75 6.68
N SER A 95 -2.42 3.43 5.75
CA SER A 95 -0.99 3.69 5.84
C SER A 95 -0.63 4.51 7.08
N ILE A 96 -1.41 5.55 7.37
CA ILE A 96 -1.18 6.37 8.58
C ILE A 96 -1.57 5.61 9.85
N LEU A 97 -2.73 4.92 9.87
CA LEU A 97 -3.16 4.16 11.06
C LEU A 97 -2.25 2.96 11.38
N ASN A 98 -1.51 2.45 10.40
CA ASN A 98 -0.52 1.39 10.63
C ASN A 98 0.72 1.88 11.40
N ILE A 99 1.01 3.18 11.34
CA ILE A 99 2.22 3.80 11.90
C ILE A 99 1.89 4.66 13.12
N CYS A 100 0.77 5.40 13.08
CA CYS A 100 0.36 6.38 14.09
C CYS A 100 -0.83 5.90 14.91
N GLN A 101 -0.81 6.23 16.18
CA GLN A 101 -1.91 6.07 17.14
C GLN A 101 -2.32 7.41 17.75
N ALA A 102 -3.38 7.43 18.55
CA ALA A 102 -3.79 8.65 19.26
C ALA A 102 -2.63 9.22 20.12
N GLY A 103 -2.35 10.49 19.95
CA GLY A 103 -1.21 11.19 20.56
C GLY A 103 0.02 11.29 19.66
N ASP A 104 0.08 10.56 18.55
CA ASP A 104 1.15 10.72 17.57
C ASP A 104 0.86 11.85 16.56
N SER A 105 1.90 12.27 15.87
CA SER A 105 1.83 13.22 14.75
C SER A 105 2.52 12.67 13.51
N PHE A 106 2.18 13.22 12.36
CA PHE A 106 2.90 13.04 11.11
C PHE A 106 2.94 14.36 10.33
N ILE A 107 3.93 14.52 9.48
CA ILE A 107 4.06 15.68 8.60
C ILE A 107 3.46 15.35 7.25
N ALA A 108 2.70 16.28 6.66
CA ALA A 108 2.20 16.13 5.30
C ALA A 108 2.45 17.40 4.49
N SER A 109 2.81 17.21 3.22
CA SER A 109 2.83 18.31 2.26
C SER A 109 1.44 18.94 2.16
N SER A 110 1.37 20.26 2.16
CA SER A 110 0.11 20.98 1.94
C SER A 110 -0.41 20.89 0.50
N SER A 111 0.42 20.45 -0.44
CA SER A 111 0.08 20.22 -1.83
C SER A 111 -0.24 18.75 -2.08
N ILE A 112 -1.44 18.32 -1.67
CA ILE A 112 -1.97 16.96 -1.89
C ILE A 112 -3.45 17.04 -2.26
N TYR A 113 -4.03 15.91 -2.67
CA TYR A 113 -5.44 15.81 -3.02
C TYR A 113 -6.37 16.32 -1.90
N GLY A 114 -7.35 17.15 -2.24
CA GLY A 114 -8.25 17.79 -1.26
C GLY A 114 -9.02 16.80 -0.36
N GLY A 115 -9.37 15.61 -0.89
CA GLY A 115 -9.97 14.55 -0.07
C GLY A 115 -9.03 14.04 1.01
N THR A 116 -7.73 13.97 0.72
CA THR A 116 -6.69 13.54 1.68
C THR A 116 -6.44 14.66 2.71
N ILE A 117 -6.50 15.93 2.31
CA ILE A 117 -6.44 17.06 3.26
C ILE A 117 -7.56 16.95 4.29
N ASN A 118 -8.80 16.68 3.85
CA ASN A 118 -9.93 16.50 4.76
C ASN A 118 -9.77 15.24 5.64
N LEU A 119 -9.30 14.14 5.06
CA LEU A 119 -9.01 12.90 5.81
C LEU A 119 -8.03 13.18 6.95
N PHE A 120 -6.91 13.83 6.66
CA PHE A 120 -5.84 14.07 7.63
C PHE A 120 -6.20 15.18 8.64
N GLY A 121 -6.72 16.30 8.14
CA GLY A 121 -6.99 17.47 8.99
C GLY A 121 -8.28 17.36 9.82
N VAL A 122 -9.24 16.51 9.42
CA VAL A 122 -10.52 16.38 10.12
C VAL A 122 -10.71 14.99 10.69
N THR A 123 -10.60 13.95 9.88
CA THR A 123 -10.93 12.58 10.32
C THR A 123 -9.87 12.05 11.28
N LEU A 124 -8.59 12.11 10.94
CA LEU A 124 -7.50 11.65 11.80
C LEU A 124 -7.35 12.54 13.05
N ALA A 125 -7.59 13.84 12.92
CA ALA A 125 -7.61 14.75 14.09
C ALA A 125 -8.65 14.33 15.13
N ARG A 126 -9.85 13.88 14.71
CA ARG A 126 -10.87 13.31 15.61
C ARG A 126 -10.45 12.00 16.26
N MET A 127 -9.51 11.28 15.66
CA MET A 127 -8.90 10.06 16.21
C MET A 127 -7.71 10.37 17.13
N GLY A 128 -7.39 11.66 17.34
CA GLY A 128 -6.27 12.09 18.18
C GLY A 128 -4.90 12.02 17.49
N ILE A 129 -4.86 11.91 16.17
CA ILE A 129 -3.62 11.93 15.39
C ILE A 129 -3.47 13.30 14.74
N GLU A 130 -2.35 13.96 15.00
CA GLU A 130 -2.08 15.31 14.48
C GLU A 130 -1.40 15.25 13.11
N CYS A 131 -1.94 15.98 12.13
CA CYS A 131 -1.27 16.23 10.85
C CYS A 131 -0.64 17.62 10.88
N ILE A 132 0.68 17.69 10.73
CA ILE A 132 1.46 18.92 10.64
C ILE A 132 1.65 19.24 9.16
N TRP A 133 1.09 20.36 8.73
CA TRP A 133 1.15 20.79 7.33
C TRP A 133 2.41 21.59 7.05
N VAL A 134 3.18 21.18 6.05
CA VAL A 134 4.38 21.88 5.58
C VAL A 134 4.21 22.20 4.09
N SER A 135 4.66 23.39 3.69
CA SER A 135 4.62 23.76 2.27
C SER A 135 5.49 22.81 1.45
N VAL A 136 5.04 22.49 0.23
CA VAL A 136 5.87 21.72 -0.71
C VAL A 136 7.15 22.47 -1.10
N ASP A 137 7.13 23.79 -1.03
CA ASP A 137 8.27 24.68 -1.30
C ASP A 137 9.06 25.04 -0.04
N ALA A 138 8.82 24.37 1.09
CA ALA A 138 9.54 24.60 2.33
C ALA A 138 11.03 24.25 2.18
N THR A 139 11.84 25.01 2.87
CA THR A 139 13.28 24.70 3.00
C THR A 139 13.49 23.48 3.91
N GLU A 140 14.68 22.87 3.83
CA GLU A 140 15.07 21.78 4.73
C GLU A 140 14.99 22.21 6.21
N GLU A 141 15.33 23.46 6.51
CA GLU A 141 15.26 24.02 7.86
C GLU A 141 13.82 24.14 8.37
N GLU A 142 12.89 24.60 7.51
CA GLU A 142 11.46 24.70 7.84
C GLU A 142 10.84 23.32 8.03
N LEU A 143 11.20 22.35 7.18
CA LEU A 143 10.76 20.97 7.31
C LEU A 143 11.26 20.36 8.63
N ASN A 144 12.56 20.52 8.93
CA ASN A 144 13.16 20.00 10.16
C ASN A 144 12.53 20.64 11.42
N ALA A 145 12.19 21.94 11.37
CA ALA A 145 11.53 22.62 12.47
C ALA A 145 10.09 22.12 12.75
N ALA A 146 9.45 21.46 11.76
CA ALA A 146 8.11 20.88 11.93
C ALA A 146 8.11 19.54 12.67
N PHE A 147 9.24 18.85 12.78
CA PHE A 147 9.32 17.58 13.51
C PHE A 147 9.12 17.77 15.00
N LYS A 148 8.30 16.92 15.59
CA LYS A 148 8.09 16.80 17.04
C LYS A 148 8.61 15.44 17.52
N GLU A 149 8.77 15.28 18.82
CA GLU A 149 9.19 14.01 19.42
C GLU A 149 8.25 12.84 19.07
N ASN A 150 6.96 13.14 18.93
CA ASN A 150 5.91 12.18 18.55
C ASN A 150 5.63 12.10 17.04
N THR A 151 6.46 12.68 16.18
CA THR A 151 6.32 12.58 14.72
C THR A 151 6.78 11.19 14.25
N LYS A 152 5.91 10.48 13.52
CA LYS A 152 6.11 9.08 13.11
C LYS A 152 6.29 8.89 11.62
N ALA A 153 5.80 9.81 10.79
CA ALA A 153 5.80 9.67 9.35
C ALA A 153 5.85 11.03 8.65
N VAL A 154 6.24 10.97 7.39
CA VAL A 154 6.13 12.08 6.42
C VAL A 154 5.29 11.57 5.24
N PHE A 155 4.35 12.38 4.78
CA PHE A 155 3.45 12.06 3.67
C PHE A 155 3.52 13.12 2.58
N GLY A 156 3.59 12.68 1.32
CA GLY A 156 3.52 13.55 0.15
C GLY A 156 2.98 12.81 -1.07
N GLU A 157 2.55 13.56 -2.08
CA GLU A 157 2.18 13.04 -3.40
C GLU A 157 3.28 13.40 -4.39
N THR A 158 3.78 12.43 -5.16
CA THR A 158 4.85 12.64 -6.14
C THR A 158 4.52 13.78 -7.11
N ILE A 159 3.27 13.86 -7.56
CA ILE A 159 2.71 14.96 -8.34
C ILE A 159 1.33 15.28 -7.75
N ALA A 160 1.20 16.48 -7.22
CA ALA A 160 -0.01 16.90 -6.52
C ALA A 160 -1.24 17.06 -7.45
N ASN A 161 -2.40 16.68 -6.95
CA ASN A 161 -3.70 16.91 -7.59
C ASN A 161 -4.47 18.03 -6.85
N PRO A 162 -4.89 19.14 -7.51
CA PRO A 162 -4.82 19.40 -8.96
C PRO A 162 -3.65 20.29 -9.39
N ALA A 163 -2.80 20.74 -8.47
CA ALA A 163 -1.81 21.78 -8.73
C ALA A 163 -0.65 21.33 -9.63
N LEU A 164 -0.46 20.02 -9.84
CA LEU A 164 0.65 19.41 -10.60
C LEU A 164 2.05 19.78 -10.05
N THR A 165 2.11 20.19 -8.79
CA THR A 165 3.38 20.47 -8.11
C THR A 165 4.14 19.17 -7.91
N VAL A 166 5.43 19.16 -8.27
CA VAL A 166 6.31 18.00 -8.09
C VAL A 166 6.91 18.04 -6.70
N PHE A 167 6.83 16.91 -6.01
CA PHE A 167 7.35 16.74 -4.66
C PHE A 167 8.83 16.36 -4.68
N ASP A 168 9.67 17.09 -3.96
CA ASP A 168 11.09 16.79 -3.82
C ASP A 168 11.30 15.67 -2.79
N ILE A 169 11.21 14.42 -3.27
CA ILE A 169 11.33 13.23 -2.44
C ILE A 169 12.70 13.18 -1.75
N GLU A 170 13.79 13.58 -2.44
CA GLU A 170 15.14 13.51 -1.88
C GLU A 170 15.31 14.47 -0.70
N MET A 171 14.80 15.69 -0.82
CA MET A 171 14.85 16.68 0.26
C MET A 171 13.99 16.25 1.47
N TRP A 172 12.77 15.72 1.22
CA TRP A 172 11.88 15.33 2.29
C TRP A 172 12.25 13.99 2.97
N ALA A 173 13.11 13.18 2.35
CA ALA A 173 13.56 11.89 2.89
C ALA A 173 14.87 11.97 3.69
N LYS A 174 15.53 13.14 3.76
CA LYS A 174 16.73 13.39 4.58
C LYS A 174 16.41 13.49 6.05
#